data_3cec04e0a0a8617d5409712a4729368d
#
_entry.id   3cec04e0a0a8617d5409712a4729368d
#
_cell.length_a   1.000
_cell.length_b   1.000
_cell.length_c   1.000
_cell.angle_alpha   90.00
_cell.angle_beta   90.00
_cell.angle_gamma   90.00
#
_symmetry.space_group_name_H-M   'P 1'
#
loop_
_entity.id
_entity.type
_entity.pdbx_description
1 polymer ?
#
loop_
_entity_poly.entity_id
_entity_poly.type
_entity_poly.pdbx_seq_one_letter_code
_entity_poly.pdbx_strand_id
1 'polypeptide(L)'
;MKKIIRIIALIMAMTFVLCSCSNLTFTSSTDSETTSPAVNTEGDGLFGNNKTEENAVNSSDTEHPKVKFTMENGGSFVIELYPEYAPQTVENFVDLVSDGFYNGLTFHRVVEDFMAQGGDPEGTGMGGSSKRIKGEFAINGFEQNVLSHTRGVVSMARSSSYNSASSQFFIMYSDNHTYLDGQYAAFGIVISGMEVVDSFLETERTMGNDGALSKPVEPIVIEKAEVL
;
A
#
# COMPACT_ATOMS: atom_id res chain seq x y z
N MET A 1 37.99 -6.22 -35.57
CA MET A 1 38.54 -6.72 -34.29
C MET A 1 37.36 -6.94 -33.36
N LYS A 2 37.02 -8.21 -33.07
CA LYS A 2 35.83 -8.64 -32.35
C LYS A 2 36.08 -8.47 -30.84
N LYS A 3 35.32 -7.63 -30.14
CA LYS A 3 35.32 -7.56 -28.66
C LYS A 3 34.28 -8.52 -28.11
N ILE A 4 34.76 -9.52 -27.43
CA ILE A 4 34.00 -10.56 -26.74
C ILE A 4 33.42 -9.95 -25.46
N ILE A 5 32.08 -9.90 -25.36
CA ILE A 5 31.35 -9.52 -24.15
C ILE A 5 31.35 -10.77 -23.25
N ARG A 6 31.99 -10.69 -22.10
CA ARG A 6 31.90 -11.71 -21.04
C ARG A 6 30.72 -11.40 -20.15
N ILE A 7 29.69 -12.24 -20.23
CA ILE A 7 28.57 -12.27 -19.28
C ILE A 7 29.09 -12.99 -18.04
N ILE A 8 29.18 -12.29 -16.92
CA ILE A 8 29.45 -12.89 -15.61
C ILE A 8 28.07 -13.01 -14.92
N ALA A 9 27.52 -14.23 -14.89
CA ALA A 9 26.36 -14.56 -14.06
C ALA A 9 26.83 -14.73 -12.61
N LEU A 10 26.42 -13.83 -11.73
CA LEU A 10 26.68 -13.95 -10.29
C LEU A 10 25.54 -14.77 -9.66
N ILE A 11 25.81 -16.06 -9.41
CA ILE A 11 24.92 -16.95 -8.66
C ILE A 11 25.11 -16.63 -7.18
N MET A 12 24.09 -16.03 -6.57
CA MET A 12 24.04 -15.81 -5.12
C MET A 12 23.51 -17.09 -4.45
N ALA A 13 24.41 -17.84 -3.79
CA ALA A 13 24.08 -19.03 -3.04
C ALA A 13 23.31 -18.67 -1.77
N MET A 14 22.06 -19.12 -1.70
CA MET A 14 21.20 -19.00 -0.54
C MET A 14 21.49 -20.19 0.39
N THR A 15 22.19 -19.95 1.50
CA THR A 15 22.43 -20.96 2.54
C THR A 15 21.14 -21.17 3.36
N PHE A 16 20.48 -22.31 3.13
CA PHE A 16 19.41 -22.83 3.98
C PHE A 16 20.02 -23.36 5.29
N VAL A 17 19.66 -22.74 6.40
CA VAL A 17 19.85 -23.33 7.74
C VAL A 17 18.63 -24.19 8.04
N LEU A 18 18.83 -25.52 7.98
CA LEU A 18 17.89 -26.51 8.45
C LEU A 18 17.90 -26.53 9.97
N CYS A 19 16.85 -26.05 10.60
CA CYS A 19 16.61 -26.31 12.03
C CYS A 19 15.70 -27.53 12.18
N SER A 20 16.22 -28.48 12.90
CA SER A 20 15.74 -29.85 13.11
C SER A 20 14.42 -29.90 13.87
N CYS A 21 13.47 -30.67 13.38
CA CYS A 21 12.20 -31.02 14.04
C CYS A 21 12.42 -31.86 15.28
N SER A 22 11.80 -31.52 16.39
CA SER A 22 11.47 -32.44 17.46
C SER A 22 9.98 -32.74 17.47
N ASN A 23 9.68 -34.04 17.38
CA ASN A 23 8.35 -34.66 17.40
C ASN A 23 7.59 -34.32 18.68
N LEU A 24 6.36 -33.91 18.57
CA LEU A 24 5.35 -34.02 19.63
C LEU A 24 4.21 -34.89 19.11
N THR A 25 4.08 -36.03 19.74
CA THR A 25 3.04 -37.02 19.54
C THR A 25 1.68 -36.48 20.01
N PHE A 26 0.71 -36.55 19.11
CA PHE A 26 -0.70 -36.28 19.40
C PHE A 26 -1.37 -37.60 19.80
N THR A 27 -1.85 -37.68 21.04
CA THR A 27 -2.73 -38.75 21.50
C THR A 27 -4.18 -38.39 21.31
N SER A 28 -4.86 -39.15 20.48
CA SER A 28 -6.31 -39.18 20.27
C SER A 28 -7.01 -39.73 21.50
N SER A 29 -8.06 -39.05 21.94
CA SER A 29 -9.10 -39.63 22.82
C SER A 29 -10.47 -39.33 22.20
N THR A 30 -11.06 -40.37 21.70
CA THR A 30 -12.49 -40.53 21.37
C THR A 30 -13.26 -40.84 22.66
N ASP A 31 -14.49 -40.26 22.75
CA ASP A 31 -15.73 -40.89 23.26
C ASP A 31 -16.80 -39.78 23.28
N SER A 32 -17.82 -39.88 22.45
CA SER A 32 -19.12 -40.58 22.50
C SER A 32 -20.15 -39.88 23.38
N GLU A 33 -21.18 -39.53 22.76
CA GLU A 33 -22.60 -39.92 22.72
C GLU A 33 -23.60 -38.96 23.36
N THR A 34 -24.58 -38.59 22.54
CA THR A 34 -26.05 -38.80 22.68
C THR A 34 -26.81 -37.85 23.61
N THR A 35 -27.73 -37.05 23.15
CA THR A 35 -29.18 -37.33 22.94
C THR A 35 -29.95 -36.04 22.68
N SER A 36 -30.82 -36.10 21.66
CA SER A 36 -32.00 -35.23 21.50
C SER A 36 -33.13 -35.74 22.38
N PRO A 37 -34.09 -34.87 22.78
CA PRO A 37 -35.42 -35.07 22.23
C PRO A 37 -36.18 -33.79 21.86
N ALA A 38 -37.00 -33.93 20.82
CA ALA A 38 -38.06 -33.03 20.40
C ALA A 38 -39.26 -33.09 21.31
N VAL A 39 -39.99 -32.00 21.50
CA VAL A 39 -41.43 -31.97 21.74
C VAL A 39 -42.04 -30.69 21.15
N ASN A 40 -43.04 -30.91 20.32
CA ASN A 40 -44.02 -29.96 19.78
C ASN A 40 -44.86 -29.27 20.88
N THR A 41 -45.32 -28.07 20.62
CA THR A 41 -46.77 -27.75 20.74
C THR A 41 -47.11 -26.44 19.98
N GLU A 42 -48.23 -26.52 19.31
CA GLU A 42 -48.97 -25.49 18.56
C GLU A 42 -49.52 -24.36 19.46
N GLY A 43 -49.75 -23.20 18.85
CA GLY A 43 -50.53 -22.12 19.48
C GLY A 43 -50.70 -20.91 18.54
N ASP A 44 -51.89 -20.87 17.98
CA ASP A 44 -52.55 -19.88 17.14
C ASP A 44 -52.26 -18.39 17.37
N GLY A 45 -52.25 -17.64 16.24
CA GLY A 45 -53.10 -16.45 16.03
C GLY A 45 -52.54 -15.09 16.41
N LEU A 46 -52.21 -14.25 15.45
CA LEU A 46 -53.01 -13.04 15.14
C LEU A 46 -52.24 -12.17 14.09
N PHE A 47 -53.00 -11.78 13.08
CA PHE A 47 -52.62 -10.83 12.04
C PHE A 47 -52.12 -9.50 12.63
N GLY A 48 -50.89 -9.10 12.31
CA GLY A 48 -50.40 -7.76 12.52
C GLY A 48 -49.71 -7.31 11.24
N ASN A 49 -50.38 -6.47 10.46
CA ASN A 49 -49.80 -5.74 9.34
C ASN A 49 -48.65 -4.88 9.86
N ASN A 50 -47.40 -5.28 9.65
CA ASN A 50 -46.29 -4.39 9.71
C ASN A 50 -45.77 -4.14 8.29
N LYS A 51 -46.07 -2.93 7.84
CA LYS A 51 -45.53 -2.23 6.72
C LYS A 51 -44.02 -2.43 6.70
N THR A 52 -43.55 -3.19 5.76
CA THR A 52 -42.10 -3.31 5.44
C THR A 52 -41.65 -1.95 4.95
N GLU A 53 -41.05 -1.18 5.83
CA GLU A 53 -40.21 -0.08 5.38
C GLU A 53 -38.99 -0.75 4.69
N GLU A 54 -39.00 -0.71 3.38
CA GLU A 54 -37.79 -0.88 2.58
C GLU A 54 -36.81 0.20 3.05
N ASN A 55 -35.90 -0.20 3.94
CA ASN A 55 -34.66 0.52 4.10
C ASN A 55 -33.92 0.43 2.77
N ALA A 56 -34.19 1.40 1.91
CA ALA A 56 -33.30 1.73 0.84
C ALA A 56 -31.92 1.92 1.49
N VAL A 57 -31.03 0.96 1.28
CA VAL A 57 -29.60 1.12 1.50
C VAL A 57 -29.21 2.26 0.59
N ASN A 58 -29.21 3.46 1.17
CA ASN A 58 -28.60 4.61 0.57
C ASN A 58 -27.13 4.23 0.38
N SER A 59 -26.75 3.82 -0.83
CA SER A 59 -25.36 3.80 -1.23
C SER A 59 -24.92 5.26 -1.11
N SER A 60 -24.38 5.62 0.06
CA SER A 60 -23.68 6.87 0.22
C SER A 60 -22.56 6.84 -0.84
N ASP A 61 -22.70 7.69 -1.81
CA ASP A 61 -21.62 8.09 -2.73
C ASP A 61 -20.55 8.69 -1.81
N THR A 62 -19.69 7.84 -1.25
CA THR A 62 -18.57 8.27 -0.42
C THR A 62 -17.59 8.88 -1.41
N GLU A 63 -17.67 10.21 -1.54
CA GLU A 63 -16.72 10.95 -2.35
C GLU A 63 -15.32 10.67 -1.79
N HIS A 64 -14.50 9.97 -2.59
CA HIS A 64 -13.13 9.64 -2.22
C HIS A 64 -12.31 10.92 -2.11
N PRO A 65 -11.55 11.12 -1.04
CA PRO A 65 -10.66 12.27 -0.92
C PRO A 65 -9.68 12.31 -2.09
N LYS A 66 -9.42 13.50 -2.62
CA LYS A 66 -8.45 13.73 -3.69
C LYS A 66 -7.35 14.65 -3.20
N VAL A 67 -6.13 14.31 -3.57
CA VAL A 67 -4.94 15.10 -3.25
C VAL A 67 -4.24 15.48 -4.52
N LYS A 68 -3.99 16.77 -4.70
CA LYS A 68 -3.19 17.31 -5.80
C LYS A 68 -1.77 17.56 -5.34
N PHE A 69 -0.82 17.07 -6.10
CA PHE A 69 0.59 17.42 -5.99
C PHE A 69 0.96 18.37 -7.11
N THR A 70 1.56 19.50 -6.76
CA THR A 70 2.19 20.43 -7.69
C THR A 70 3.69 20.31 -7.53
N MET A 71 4.40 20.10 -8.61
CA MET A 71 5.86 19.99 -8.62
C MET A 71 6.50 21.36 -8.91
N GLU A 72 7.73 21.57 -8.42
CA GLU A 72 8.45 22.83 -8.60
C GLU A 72 8.64 23.23 -10.08
N ASN A 73 8.67 22.25 -10.99
CA ASN A 73 8.71 22.48 -12.44
C ASN A 73 7.36 22.88 -13.05
N GLY A 74 6.31 23.05 -12.25
CA GLY A 74 4.95 23.44 -12.66
C GLY A 74 4.06 22.27 -13.10
N GLY A 75 4.57 21.05 -13.19
CA GLY A 75 3.75 19.85 -13.43
C GLY A 75 2.86 19.53 -12.24
N SER A 76 1.72 18.87 -12.46
CA SER A 76 0.87 18.43 -11.36
C SER A 76 0.18 17.12 -11.66
N PHE A 77 -0.11 16.34 -10.60
CA PHE A 77 -0.89 15.12 -10.68
C PHE A 77 -1.88 15.04 -9.51
N VAL A 78 -2.94 14.25 -9.67
CA VAL A 78 -3.98 14.06 -8.65
C VAL A 78 -4.08 12.60 -8.29
N ILE A 79 -4.10 12.32 -7.00
CA ILE A 79 -4.34 11.00 -6.41
C ILE A 79 -5.74 10.97 -5.83
N GLU A 80 -6.52 9.97 -6.17
CA GLU A 80 -7.77 9.61 -5.48
C GLU A 80 -7.46 8.56 -4.43
N LEU A 81 -7.98 8.74 -3.20
CA LEU A 81 -7.68 7.91 -2.04
C LEU A 81 -8.85 7.00 -1.69
N TYR A 82 -8.59 5.78 -1.29
CA TYR A 82 -9.58 4.74 -1.03
C TYR A 82 -9.57 4.30 0.44
N PRO A 83 -10.30 5.00 1.32
CA PRO A 83 -10.36 4.67 2.76
C PRO A 83 -10.96 3.30 3.05
N GLU A 84 -11.75 2.73 2.13
CA GLU A 84 -12.29 1.37 2.26
C GLU A 84 -11.21 0.28 2.22
N TYR A 85 -10.06 0.54 1.56
CA TYR A 85 -8.94 -0.38 1.49
C TYR A 85 -7.90 -0.13 2.59
N ALA A 86 -7.72 1.13 3.03
CA ALA A 86 -6.70 1.47 4.02
C ALA A 86 -7.10 2.74 4.83
N PRO A 87 -8.10 2.65 5.72
CA PRO A 87 -8.69 3.82 6.38
C PRO A 87 -7.68 4.62 7.21
N GLN A 88 -6.86 3.96 8.03
CA GLN A 88 -5.86 4.65 8.87
C GLN A 88 -4.75 5.26 8.04
N THR A 89 -4.38 4.61 6.94
CA THR A 89 -3.37 5.10 5.99
C THR A 89 -3.86 6.36 5.30
N VAL A 90 -5.11 6.35 4.81
CA VAL A 90 -5.74 7.52 4.15
C VAL A 90 -5.86 8.68 5.13
N GLU A 91 -6.38 8.43 6.35
CA GLU A 91 -6.47 9.46 7.39
C GLU A 91 -5.12 10.11 7.66
N ASN A 92 -4.09 9.30 7.93
CA ASN A 92 -2.73 9.80 8.18
C ASN A 92 -2.16 10.59 7.00
N PHE A 93 -2.41 10.13 5.78
CA PHE A 93 -1.92 10.81 4.57
C PHE A 93 -2.59 12.16 4.37
N VAL A 94 -3.93 12.23 4.55
CA VAL A 94 -4.71 13.47 4.46
C VAL A 94 -4.29 14.48 5.55
N ASP A 95 -4.07 14.01 6.79
CA ASP A 95 -3.56 14.84 7.89
C ASP A 95 -2.22 15.48 7.49
N LEU A 96 -1.26 14.66 7.02
CA LEU A 96 0.07 15.15 6.61
C LEU A 96 0.00 16.13 5.44
N VAL A 97 -0.89 15.91 4.46
CA VAL A 97 -1.13 16.86 3.36
C VAL A 97 -1.69 18.17 3.90
N SER A 98 -2.70 18.10 4.78
CA SER A 98 -3.37 19.27 5.35
C SER A 98 -2.42 20.11 6.22
N ASP A 99 -1.49 19.47 6.90
CA ASP A 99 -0.43 20.13 7.68
C ASP A 99 0.70 20.70 6.79
N GLY A 100 0.65 20.47 5.46
CA GLY A 100 1.68 20.92 4.52
C GLY A 100 3.00 20.15 4.66
N PHE A 101 2.99 18.97 5.31
CA PHE A 101 4.18 18.17 5.58
C PHE A 101 4.98 17.83 4.31
N TYR A 102 4.29 17.57 3.20
CA TYR A 102 4.94 17.17 1.95
C TYR A 102 5.55 18.33 1.14
N ASN A 103 5.23 19.58 1.49
CA ASN A 103 5.73 20.77 0.78
C ASN A 103 7.27 20.88 0.94
N GLY A 104 7.97 21.02 -0.16
CA GLY A 104 9.43 21.05 -0.21
C GLY A 104 10.13 19.69 -0.12
N LEU A 105 9.39 18.59 0.10
CA LEU A 105 9.97 17.25 0.08
C LEU A 105 10.22 16.77 -1.35
N THR A 106 10.99 15.70 -1.48
CA THR A 106 11.41 15.19 -2.79
C THR A 106 10.95 13.75 -3.05
N PHE A 107 10.88 13.41 -4.34
CA PHE A 107 10.95 12.02 -4.77
C PHE A 107 12.42 11.62 -4.82
N HIS A 108 12.89 10.99 -3.75
CA HIS A 108 14.30 10.69 -3.51
C HIS A 108 14.78 9.39 -4.15
N ARG A 109 13.84 8.54 -4.61
CA ARG A 109 14.11 7.25 -5.23
C ARG A 109 13.16 7.02 -6.40
N VAL A 110 13.73 6.84 -7.61
CA VAL A 110 12.98 6.62 -8.86
C VAL A 110 13.60 5.43 -9.59
N VAL A 111 12.85 4.34 -9.69
CA VAL A 111 13.30 3.09 -10.33
C VAL A 111 12.42 2.79 -11.52
N GLU A 112 13.02 2.74 -12.70
CA GLU A 112 12.33 2.40 -13.95
C GLU A 112 11.64 1.04 -13.85
N ASP A 113 10.48 0.91 -14.46
CA ASP A 113 9.60 -0.27 -14.40
C ASP A 113 9.10 -0.65 -13.00
N PHE A 114 9.45 0.10 -11.96
CA PHE A 114 9.03 -0.19 -10.60
C PHE A 114 8.19 0.94 -9.99
N MET A 115 8.83 1.99 -9.43
CA MET A 115 8.10 3.04 -8.71
C MET A 115 8.90 4.34 -8.56
N ALA A 116 8.19 5.45 -8.24
CA ALA A 116 8.74 6.67 -7.67
C ALA A 116 8.38 6.76 -6.19
N GLN A 117 9.37 6.92 -5.29
CA GLN A 117 9.19 7.00 -3.85
C GLN A 117 9.59 8.37 -3.32
N GLY A 118 8.70 8.95 -2.49
CA GLY A 118 8.88 10.25 -1.85
C GLY A 118 8.35 10.28 -0.42
N GLY A 119 8.22 11.50 0.16
CA GLY A 119 7.62 11.70 1.48
C GLY A 119 8.59 11.50 2.65
N ASP A 120 9.90 11.48 2.38
CA ASP A 120 10.95 11.49 3.41
C ASP A 120 11.47 12.92 3.63
N PRO A 121 11.31 13.51 4.84
CA PRO A 121 11.82 14.84 5.12
C PRO A 121 13.36 14.96 5.06
N GLU A 122 14.08 13.84 5.18
CA GLU A 122 15.54 13.81 5.08
C GLU A 122 16.02 13.53 3.63
N GLY A 123 15.15 13.05 2.74
CA GLY A 123 15.50 12.69 1.37
C GLY A 123 16.50 11.52 1.25
N THR A 124 16.67 10.76 2.33
CA THR A 124 17.64 9.65 2.44
C THR A 124 17.02 8.27 2.27
N GLY A 125 15.69 8.18 2.37
CA GLY A 125 14.93 6.94 2.47
C GLY A 125 14.82 6.39 3.90
N MET A 126 15.43 7.05 4.90
CA MET A 126 15.46 6.59 6.29
C MET A 126 14.59 7.43 7.22
N GLY A 127 14.19 8.63 6.82
CA GLY A 127 13.35 9.54 7.58
C GLY A 127 11.86 9.25 7.45
N GLY A 128 11.05 10.10 8.08
CA GLY A 128 9.60 10.01 8.04
C GLY A 128 8.95 10.93 9.06
N SER A 129 7.62 10.95 9.12
CA SER A 129 6.90 11.68 10.16
C SER A 129 7.06 11.00 11.51
N SER A 130 6.78 11.72 12.60
CA SER A 130 6.90 11.20 13.98
C SER A 130 5.86 10.12 14.30
N LYS A 131 4.69 10.14 13.64
CA LYS A 131 3.59 9.18 13.83
C LYS A 131 3.81 7.97 12.93
N ARG A 132 3.89 6.78 13.50
CA ARG A 132 3.85 5.52 12.78
C ARG A 132 2.45 4.96 12.77
N ILE A 133 2.08 4.28 11.69
CA ILE A 133 0.78 3.67 11.51
C ILE A 133 0.88 2.15 11.38
N LYS A 134 -0.24 1.48 11.69
CA LYS A 134 -0.38 0.04 11.46
C LYS A 134 -0.38 -0.22 9.95
N GLY A 135 0.32 -1.26 9.51
CA GLY A 135 0.27 -1.68 8.12
C GLY A 135 -1.06 -2.33 7.80
N GLU A 136 -1.83 -1.74 6.90
CA GLU A 136 -3.15 -2.20 6.46
C GLU A 136 -3.03 -3.08 5.21
N PHE A 137 -2.57 -4.33 5.39
CA PHE A 137 -2.38 -5.32 4.34
C PHE A 137 -2.51 -6.76 4.89
N ALA A 138 -2.80 -7.73 4.04
CA ALA A 138 -3.24 -9.08 4.41
C ALA A 138 -2.28 -9.82 5.34
N ILE A 139 -0.98 -9.83 5.08
CA ILE A 139 0.03 -10.53 5.93
C ILE A 139 0.17 -9.91 7.33
N ASN A 140 -0.35 -8.69 7.55
CA ASN A 140 -0.45 -8.04 8.85
C ASN A 140 -1.85 -8.15 9.48
N GLY A 141 -2.70 -9.04 8.95
CA GLY A 141 -4.05 -9.29 9.45
C GLY A 141 -5.10 -8.24 9.03
N PHE A 142 -4.90 -7.58 7.90
CA PHE A 142 -5.85 -6.64 7.32
C PHE A 142 -6.20 -7.08 5.89
N GLU A 143 -7.19 -7.97 5.77
CA GLU A 143 -7.54 -8.62 4.50
C GLU A 143 -8.42 -7.75 3.59
N GLN A 144 -8.98 -6.64 4.09
CA GLN A 144 -9.83 -5.73 3.30
C GLN A 144 -9.04 -4.99 2.22
N ASN A 145 -7.72 -4.85 2.37
CA ASN A 145 -6.89 -4.22 1.36
C ASN A 145 -6.62 -5.20 0.23
N VAL A 146 -7.44 -5.09 -0.82
CA VAL A 146 -7.34 -5.89 -2.05
C VAL A 146 -6.90 -5.06 -3.26
N LEU A 147 -6.47 -3.81 -3.04
CA LEU A 147 -5.97 -2.93 -4.09
C LEU A 147 -4.63 -3.46 -4.61
N SER A 148 -4.61 -3.88 -5.88
CA SER A 148 -3.42 -4.47 -6.51
C SER A 148 -2.43 -3.41 -6.96
N HIS A 149 -1.13 -3.67 -6.78
CA HIS A 149 -0.03 -2.77 -7.15
C HIS A 149 0.19 -2.75 -8.66
N THR A 150 -0.73 -2.09 -9.36
CA THR A 150 -0.65 -1.81 -10.80
C THR A 150 -0.20 -0.37 -11.06
N ARG A 151 0.07 -0.03 -12.33
CA ARG A 151 0.51 1.31 -12.71
C ARG A 151 -0.43 2.41 -12.17
N GLY A 152 0.17 3.44 -11.56
CA GLY A 152 -0.53 4.57 -10.96
C GLY A 152 -0.99 4.34 -9.52
N VAL A 153 -0.98 3.11 -9.01
CA VAL A 153 -1.34 2.83 -7.61
C VAL A 153 -0.33 3.46 -6.67
N VAL A 154 -0.84 4.04 -5.58
CA VAL A 154 -0.07 4.68 -4.51
C VAL A 154 -0.13 3.81 -3.26
N SER A 155 1.03 3.52 -2.68
CA SER A 155 1.17 2.63 -1.54
C SER A 155 2.18 3.17 -0.52
N MET A 156 2.01 2.80 0.76
CA MET A 156 2.93 3.23 1.82
C MET A 156 4.23 2.45 1.81
N ALA A 157 5.34 3.17 1.83
CA ALA A 157 6.64 2.56 2.11
C ALA A 157 6.77 2.23 3.60
N ARG A 158 7.57 1.20 3.90
CA ARG A 158 7.86 0.74 5.27
C ARG A 158 9.24 0.09 5.37
N SER A 159 9.74 -0.04 6.59
CA SER A 159 10.90 -0.89 6.89
C SER A 159 10.50 -2.38 6.94
N SER A 160 11.38 -3.24 7.44
CA SER A 160 11.06 -4.66 7.65
C SER A 160 9.91 -4.88 8.65
N SER A 161 9.69 -3.96 9.59
CA SER A 161 8.55 -4.02 10.51
C SER A 161 7.25 -3.64 9.80
N TYR A 162 6.20 -4.43 9.97
CA TYR A 162 4.89 -4.23 9.34
C TYR A 162 4.19 -2.93 9.78
N ASN A 163 4.47 -2.45 10.99
CA ASN A 163 3.86 -1.26 11.58
C ASN A 163 4.85 -0.08 11.65
N SER A 164 5.68 0.08 10.62
CA SER A 164 6.72 1.13 10.55
C SER A 164 6.44 2.21 9.52
N ALA A 165 5.38 2.11 8.74
CA ALA A 165 4.97 3.16 7.82
C ALA A 165 4.68 4.46 8.58
N SER A 166 5.00 5.61 7.97
CA SER A 166 4.73 6.93 8.55
C SER A 166 4.31 7.95 7.49
N SER A 167 5.24 8.47 6.69
CA SER A 167 4.96 9.47 5.64
C SER A 167 5.46 9.08 4.26
N GLN A 168 6.43 8.16 4.15
CA GLN A 168 6.95 7.78 2.85
C GLN A 168 5.92 6.95 2.07
N PHE A 169 5.74 7.30 0.79
CA PHE A 169 4.86 6.60 -0.14
C PHE A 169 5.56 6.39 -1.48
N PHE A 170 5.01 5.51 -2.30
CA PHE A 170 5.48 5.29 -3.66
C PHE A 170 4.32 5.16 -4.65
N ILE A 171 4.60 5.54 -5.91
CA ILE A 171 3.67 5.48 -7.05
C ILE A 171 4.22 4.46 -8.03
N MET A 172 3.41 3.49 -8.42
CA MET A 172 3.81 2.40 -9.32
C MET A 172 3.95 2.86 -10.77
N TYR A 173 5.00 2.42 -11.45
CA TYR A 173 5.20 2.66 -12.89
C TYR A 173 4.64 1.56 -13.79
N SER A 174 4.47 0.34 -13.28
CA SER A 174 4.06 -0.80 -14.09
C SER A 174 3.16 -1.77 -13.36
N ASP A 175 2.57 -2.72 -14.08
CA ASP A 175 1.65 -3.76 -13.57
C ASP A 175 2.38 -5.03 -13.11
N ASN A 176 3.72 -5.03 -13.16
CA ASN A 176 4.53 -6.25 -12.97
C ASN A 176 4.84 -6.56 -11.50
N HIS A 177 4.27 -5.82 -10.54
CA HIS A 177 4.67 -5.86 -9.14
C HIS A 177 3.57 -6.31 -8.18
N THR A 178 2.62 -7.11 -8.66
CA THR A 178 1.53 -7.68 -7.84
C THR A 178 2.02 -8.55 -6.67
N TYR A 179 3.30 -8.94 -6.65
CA TYR A 179 3.92 -9.59 -5.48
C TYR A 179 3.97 -8.68 -4.24
N LEU A 180 3.73 -7.37 -4.38
CA LEU A 180 3.57 -6.43 -3.26
C LEU A 180 2.18 -6.52 -2.62
N ASP A 181 1.20 -7.09 -3.32
CA ASP A 181 -0.17 -7.23 -2.86
C ASP A 181 -0.19 -8.04 -1.55
N GLY A 182 -0.99 -7.57 -0.61
CA GLY A 182 -1.05 -8.15 0.73
C GLY A 182 0.20 -7.95 1.60
N GLN A 183 1.24 -7.26 1.12
CA GLN A 183 2.47 -6.97 1.86
C GLN A 183 2.72 -5.47 2.09
N TYR A 184 2.06 -4.61 1.32
CA TYR A 184 2.11 -3.16 1.46
C TYR A 184 0.70 -2.58 1.43
N ALA A 185 0.52 -1.44 2.10
CA ALA A 185 -0.76 -0.75 2.17
C ALA A 185 -0.96 0.15 0.95
N ALA A 186 -1.54 -0.40 -0.12
CA ALA A 186 -2.02 0.39 -1.24
C ALA A 186 -3.27 1.18 -0.78
N PHE A 187 -3.35 2.48 -1.10
CA PHE A 187 -4.38 3.34 -0.53
C PHE A 187 -4.96 4.39 -1.49
N GLY A 188 -4.49 4.42 -2.73
CA GLY A 188 -4.97 5.36 -3.73
C GLY A 188 -4.43 5.06 -5.13
N ILE A 189 -4.86 5.87 -6.09
CA ILE A 189 -4.42 5.80 -7.49
C ILE A 189 -4.28 7.20 -8.08
N VAL A 190 -3.29 7.41 -8.94
CA VAL A 190 -3.16 8.63 -9.75
C VAL A 190 -4.24 8.62 -10.83
N ILE A 191 -5.19 9.56 -10.74
CA ILE A 191 -6.32 9.68 -11.65
C ILE A 191 -6.09 10.72 -12.76
N SER A 192 -5.09 11.58 -12.62
CA SER A 192 -4.66 12.52 -13.66
C SER A 192 -3.21 12.94 -13.46
N GLY A 193 -2.52 13.31 -14.53
CA GLY A 193 -1.14 13.79 -14.49
C GLY A 193 -0.10 12.68 -14.31
N MET A 194 -0.41 11.42 -14.65
CA MET A 194 0.57 10.33 -14.56
C MET A 194 1.80 10.58 -15.45
N GLU A 195 1.65 11.34 -16.52
CA GLU A 195 2.76 11.79 -17.38
C GLU A 195 3.77 12.69 -16.63
N VAL A 196 3.34 13.42 -15.59
CA VAL A 196 4.24 14.19 -14.72
C VAL A 196 5.08 13.23 -13.88
N VAL A 197 4.48 12.17 -13.34
CA VAL A 197 5.22 11.14 -12.60
C VAL A 197 6.20 10.39 -13.53
N ASP A 198 5.78 10.12 -14.78
CA ASP A 198 6.67 9.49 -15.79
C ASP A 198 7.89 10.36 -16.10
N SER A 199 7.72 11.69 -16.14
CA SER A 199 8.83 12.61 -16.41
C SER A 199 9.97 12.54 -15.37
N PHE A 200 9.71 11.99 -14.17
CA PHE A 200 10.77 11.78 -13.18
C PHE A 200 11.83 10.77 -13.69
N LEU A 201 11.46 9.89 -14.61
CA LEU A 201 12.38 8.94 -15.25
C LEU A 201 13.36 9.61 -16.21
N GLU A 202 13.07 10.83 -16.68
CA GLU A 202 13.94 11.61 -17.56
C GLU A 202 15.10 12.26 -16.78
N THR A 203 14.96 12.40 -15.44
CA THR A 203 16.00 12.94 -14.57
C THR A 203 17.19 11.98 -14.54
N GLU A 204 18.42 12.53 -14.69
CA GLU A 204 19.65 11.76 -14.49
C GLU A 204 19.68 11.16 -13.08
N ARG A 205 20.05 9.89 -12.98
CA ARG A 205 20.09 9.15 -11.72
C ARG A 205 21.45 8.54 -11.47
N THR A 206 21.83 8.46 -10.21
CA THR A 206 23.02 7.75 -9.73
C THR A 206 22.64 6.51 -8.96
N MET A 207 23.64 5.71 -8.59
CA MET A 207 23.42 4.54 -7.74
C MET A 207 22.89 4.97 -6.38
N GLY A 208 21.72 4.45 -6.03
CA GLY A 208 21.13 4.63 -4.71
C GLY A 208 21.67 3.65 -3.67
N ASN A 209 21.25 3.80 -2.41
CA ASN A 209 21.60 2.89 -1.32
C ASN A 209 20.98 1.48 -1.50
N ASP A 210 20.02 1.35 -2.39
CA ASP A 210 19.36 0.10 -2.80
C ASP A 210 20.16 -0.69 -3.84
N GLY A 211 21.30 -0.16 -4.30
CA GLY A 211 22.14 -0.77 -5.34
C GLY A 211 21.55 -0.67 -6.74
N ALA A 212 20.52 0.13 -6.95
CA ALA A 212 19.92 0.42 -8.25
C ALA A 212 20.29 1.83 -8.73
N LEU A 213 20.12 2.10 -10.03
CA LEU A 213 20.20 3.44 -10.62
C LEU A 213 18.91 4.18 -10.28
N SER A 214 18.80 4.69 -9.06
CA SER A 214 17.53 5.12 -8.47
C SER A 214 17.53 6.51 -7.86
N LYS A 215 18.71 7.09 -7.54
CA LYS A 215 18.81 8.38 -6.88
C LYS A 215 18.87 9.52 -7.90
N PRO A 216 17.86 10.40 -8.00
CA PRO A 216 17.90 11.58 -8.85
C PRO A 216 19.12 12.47 -8.53
N VAL A 217 19.81 12.96 -9.56
CA VAL A 217 20.91 13.93 -9.43
C VAL A 217 20.35 15.29 -9.06
N GLU A 218 19.36 15.74 -9.84
CA GLU A 218 18.62 16.95 -9.54
C GLU A 218 17.40 16.60 -8.71
N PRO A 219 17.12 17.34 -7.62
CA PRO A 219 15.96 17.06 -6.77
C PRO A 219 14.63 17.18 -7.52
N ILE A 220 13.77 16.18 -7.38
CA ILE A 220 12.38 16.21 -7.87
C ILE A 220 11.50 16.71 -6.72
N VAL A 221 11.28 18.03 -6.67
CA VAL A 221 10.69 18.72 -5.50
C VAL A 221 9.18 18.85 -5.63
N ILE A 222 8.47 18.52 -4.56
CA ILE A 222 7.05 18.81 -4.37
C ILE A 222 6.94 20.26 -3.91
N GLU A 223 6.43 21.15 -4.76
CA GLU A 223 6.16 22.54 -4.39
C GLU A 223 5.02 22.59 -3.36
N LYS A 224 3.93 21.86 -3.66
CA LYS A 224 2.74 21.85 -2.81
C LYS A 224 1.97 20.55 -2.95
N ALA A 225 1.45 20.06 -1.81
CA ALA A 225 0.41 19.05 -1.76
C ALA A 225 -0.84 19.64 -1.09
N GLU A 226 -2.03 19.42 -1.66
CA GLU A 226 -3.30 19.96 -1.17
C GLU A 226 -4.45 18.99 -1.35
N VAL A 227 -5.37 18.94 -0.37
CA VAL A 227 -6.63 18.21 -0.47
C VAL A 227 -7.60 19.05 -1.30
N LEU A 228 -8.29 18.42 -2.27
CA LEU A 228 -9.23 19.07 -3.19
C LEU A 228 -10.66 19.05 -2.64
#